data_55eb25d82572439b09294c6b88156ced
#
_entry.id   55eb25d82572439b09294c6b88156ced
#
_cell.length_a   1.000
_cell.length_b   1.000
_cell.length_c   1.000
_cell.angle_alpha   90.00
_cell.angle_beta   90.00
_cell.angle_gamma   90.00
#
_symmetry.space_group_name_H-M   'P 1'
#
loop_
_entity.id
_entity.type
_entity.pdbx_description
1 polymer ?
#
loop_
_entity_poly.entity_id
_entity_poly.type
_entity_poly.pdbx_seq_one_letter_code
_entity_poly.pdbx_strand_id
1 'polypeptide(L)'
;MFDFSIVTTFIDNLLRQTLGLGDFLSILIECVLVGVCILTAYALIAIVLIFMERKVCAYFQCRLGPMRVGPWGIFQVFADVLKMLIKEIFAVDRADKLLYYLAPFLVIIASVGTFSFLPWNKGAHILDFNVGVFLITAVSSIGVLGVFLAGWASNNKYSVVSAMRGAVQMISYEMSLGLCLISAVVLTGTMQVSGIVEAQTGAWNWLIIKGHVPAILAFLVFLVAGNAEANRGPFDLAEAESELTAGYHTEYSGMGFGFYYLAEYLNLFVISGIASTVFLGGWAPLNIGIEGFDNLMNLIPGFIWFFGKTFAVVWLLMWVRWTFPRLRIDQILKLEWKYLMPLSLVILIMMTVCVSFGIHG
;
A
#
# COMPACT_ATOMS: atom_id res chain seq x y z
N MET A 1 -16.97 18.36 9.24
CA MET A 1 -15.54 18.35 8.94
C MET A 1 -14.88 17.63 10.11
N PHE A 2 -14.44 16.40 9.91
CA PHE A 2 -13.79 15.66 11.01
C PHE A 2 -12.35 16.17 11.10
N ASP A 3 -12.10 16.98 12.11
CA ASP A 3 -10.76 17.50 12.40
C ASP A 3 -10.20 16.68 13.58
N PHE A 4 -9.21 15.84 13.29
CA PHE A 4 -8.57 15.00 14.32
C PHE A 4 -7.83 15.84 15.38
N SER A 5 -7.53 17.10 15.10
CA SER A 5 -6.93 18.01 16.09
C SER A 5 -7.83 18.21 17.32
N ILE A 6 -9.15 18.15 17.15
CA ILE A 6 -10.11 18.26 18.26
C ILE A 6 -9.96 17.06 19.21
N VAL A 7 -9.78 15.86 18.65
CA VAL A 7 -9.65 14.63 19.46
C VAL A 7 -8.31 14.61 20.19
N THR A 8 -7.22 14.96 19.51
CA THR A 8 -5.88 14.99 20.10
C THR A 8 -5.77 16.06 21.20
N THR A 9 -6.31 17.26 20.97
CA THR A 9 -6.34 18.31 21.99
C THR A 9 -7.24 17.95 23.18
N PHE A 10 -8.34 17.24 22.95
CA PHE A 10 -9.19 16.74 24.02
C PHE A 10 -8.44 15.72 24.91
N ILE A 11 -7.74 14.77 24.27
CA ILE A 11 -6.95 13.75 24.98
C ILE A 11 -5.81 14.40 25.76
N ASP A 12 -5.07 15.33 25.16
CA ASP A 12 -3.97 16.05 25.82
C ASP A 12 -4.46 16.85 27.04
N ASN A 13 -5.57 17.57 26.90
CA ASN A 13 -6.19 18.29 28.01
C ASN A 13 -6.68 17.34 29.12
N LEU A 14 -7.22 16.19 28.79
CA LEU A 14 -7.66 15.20 29.77
C LEU A 14 -6.46 14.59 30.52
N LEU A 15 -5.37 14.29 29.82
CA LEU A 15 -4.18 13.70 30.45
C LEU A 15 -3.43 14.70 31.31
N ARG A 16 -3.25 15.95 30.86
CA ARG A 16 -2.47 16.98 31.58
C ARG A 16 -3.27 17.72 32.63
N GLN A 17 -4.48 18.15 32.28
CA GLN A 17 -5.27 19.00 33.18
C GLN A 17 -6.13 18.21 34.18
N THR A 18 -6.72 17.07 33.76
CA THR A 18 -7.62 16.29 34.63
C THR A 18 -6.87 15.25 35.43
N LEU A 19 -5.88 14.55 34.83
CA LEU A 19 -5.10 13.51 35.52
C LEU A 19 -3.77 14.01 36.09
N GLY A 20 -3.33 15.25 35.77
CA GLY A 20 -2.11 15.84 36.30
C GLY A 20 -0.84 15.06 35.93
N LEU A 21 -0.82 14.36 34.82
CA LEU A 21 0.34 13.55 34.40
C LEU A 21 1.46 14.45 33.86
N GLY A 22 2.71 14.03 34.13
CA GLY A 22 3.88 14.72 33.61
C GLY A 22 3.98 14.62 32.10
N ASP A 23 4.63 15.61 31.46
CA ASP A 23 4.71 15.74 29.99
C ASP A 23 5.19 14.45 29.28
N PHE A 24 6.21 13.79 29.83
CA PHE A 24 6.73 12.54 29.23
C PHE A 24 5.69 11.42 29.23
N LEU A 25 4.93 11.26 30.31
CA LEU A 25 3.94 10.20 30.44
C LEU A 25 2.71 10.47 29.58
N SER A 26 2.27 11.73 29.45
CA SER A 26 1.17 12.11 28.57
C SER A 26 1.52 11.85 27.10
N ILE A 27 2.69 12.26 26.63
CA ILE A 27 3.16 12.00 25.26
C ILE A 27 3.27 10.49 24.99
N LEU A 28 3.78 9.72 25.93
CA LEU A 28 3.90 8.26 25.78
C LEU A 28 2.52 7.60 25.62
N ILE A 29 1.53 8.00 26.44
CA ILE A 29 0.16 7.48 26.35
C ILE A 29 -0.47 7.88 25.02
N GLU A 30 -0.31 9.12 24.58
CA GLU A 30 -0.79 9.57 23.27
C GLU A 30 -0.19 8.76 22.11
N CYS A 31 1.12 8.55 22.10
CA CYS A 31 1.79 7.72 21.09
C CYS A 31 1.24 6.29 21.07
N VAL A 32 1.02 5.69 22.25
CA VAL A 32 0.43 4.33 22.33
C VAL A 32 -1.01 4.32 21.80
N LEU A 33 -1.84 5.30 22.17
CA LEU A 33 -3.22 5.40 21.70
C LEU A 33 -3.27 5.58 20.17
N VAL A 34 -2.46 6.47 19.62
CA VAL A 34 -2.36 6.67 18.16
C VAL A 34 -1.89 5.38 17.48
N GLY A 35 -0.88 4.71 18.02
CA GLY A 35 -0.39 3.44 17.52
C GLY A 35 -1.48 2.35 17.49
N VAL A 36 -2.27 2.23 18.55
CA VAL A 36 -3.40 1.29 18.61
C VAL A 36 -4.48 1.66 17.58
N CYS A 37 -4.80 2.95 17.43
CA CYS A 37 -5.76 3.40 16.40
C CYS A 37 -5.29 3.06 14.97
N ILE A 38 -4.00 3.27 14.68
CA ILE A 38 -3.41 2.92 13.37
C ILE A 38 -3.51 1.42 13.13
N LEU A 39 -3.10 0.60 14.10
CA LEU A 39 -3.14 -0.86 13.98
C LEU A 39 -4.58 -1.40 13.84
N THR A 40 -5.55 -0.80 14.52
CA THR A 40 -6.96 -1.20 14.38
C THR A 40 -7.52 -0.83 13.02
N ALA A 41 -7.25 0.39 12.52
CA ALA A 41 -7.65 0.81 11.17
C ALA A 41 -6.99 -0.08 10.10
N TYR A 42 -5.71 -0.37 10.26
CA TYR A 42 -4.92 -1.27 9.45
C TYR A 42 -5.56 -2.68 9.38
N ALA A 43 -5.89 -3.27 10.53
CA ALA A 43 -6.53 -4.59 10.59
C ALA A 43 -7.93 -4.60 9.96
N LEU A 44 -8.74 -3.57 10.17
CA LEU A 44 -10.07 -3.45 9.59
C LEU A 44 -10.03 -3.37 8.06
N ILE A 45 -9.11 -2.58 7.50
CA ILE A 45 -8.93 -2.47 6.05
C ILE A 45 -8.50 -3.83 5.47
N ALA A 46 -7.58 -4.55 6.11
CA ALA A 46 -7.16 -5.87 5.68
C ALA A 46 -8.33 -6.87 5.64
N ILE A 47 -9.19 -6.88 6.66
CA ILE A 47 -10.39 -7.73 6.70
C ILE A 47 -11.31 -7.43 5.51
N VAL A 48 -11.53 -6.16 5.20
CA VAL A 48 -12.36 -5.74 4.06
C VAL A 48 -11.73 -6.20 2.75
N LEU A 49 -10.42 -6.03 2.58
CA LEU A 49 -9.70 -6.42 1.36
C LEU A 49 -9.73 -7.93 1.13
N ILE A 50 -9.48 -8.74 2.17
CA ILE A 50 -9.54 -10.20 2.09
C ILE A 50 -10.94 -10.67 1.71
N PHE A 51 -11.97 -10.07 2.31
CA PHE A 51 -13.35 -10.38 1.96
C PHE A 51 -13.67 -10.01 0.51
N MET A 52 -13.28 -8.80 0.09
CA MET A 52 -13.48 -8.29 -1.26
C MET A 52 -12.80 -9.19 -2.29
N GLU A 53 -11.54 -9.60 -2.07
CA GLU A 53 -10.83 -10.49 -2.99
C GLU A 53 -11.52 -11.85 -3.15
N ARG A 54 -11.98 -12.46 -2.05
CA ARG A 54 -12.72 -13.73 -2.11
C ARG A 54 -14.02 -13.63 -2.91
N LYS A 55 -14.71 -12.49 -2.83
CA LYS A 55 -15.93 -12.26 -3.62
C LYS A 55 -15.60 -11.99 -5.09
N VAL A 56 -14.64 -11.12 -5.36
CA VAL A 56 -14.20 -10.78 -6.72
C VAL A 56 -13.70 -12.03 -7.45
N CYS A 57 -12.83 -12.83 -6.81
CA CYS A 57 -12.36 -14.10 -7.34
C CYS A 57 -13.51 -15.06 -7.68
N ALA A 58 -14.49 -15.17 -6.78
CA ALA A 58 -15.63 -16.05 -7.00
C ALA A 58 -16.47 -15.62 -8.23
N TYR A 59 -16.69 -14.31 -8.40
CA TYR A 59 -17.39 -13.79 -9.58
C TYR A 59 -16.64 -14.09 -10.88
N PHE A 60 -15.32 -13.92 -10.92
CA PHE A 60 -14.53 -14.29 -12.12
C PHE A 60 -14.56 -15.79 -12.43
N GLN A 61 -14.68 -16.62 -11.40
CA GLN A 61 -14.80 -18.08 -11.53
C GLN A 61 -16.25 -18.56 -11.70
N CYS A 62 -17.23 -17.67 -11.92
CA CYS A 62 -18.66 -17.99 -12.04
C CYS A 62 -19.20 -18.84 -10.87
N ARG A 63 -18.72 -18.60 -9.63
CA ARG A 63 -19.15 -19.28 -8.41
C ARG A 63 -19.51 -18.28 -7.30
N LEU A 64 -20.27 -18.78 -6.30
CA LEU A 64 -20.55 -17.99 -5.11
C LEU A 64 -19.35 -18.03 -4.16
N GLY A 65 -18.93 -16.84 -3.68
CA GLY A 65 -17.92 -16.73 -2.62
C GLY A 65 -18.45 -17.20 -1.26
N PRO A 66 -17.73 -16.93 -0.16
CA PRO A 66 -18.17 -17.30 1.19
C PRO A 66 -19.56 -16.72 1.48
N MET A 67 -20.51 -17.58 1.93
CA MET A 67 -21.91 -17.19 2.15
C MET A 67 -22.47 -17.72 3.48
N ARG A 68 -21.79 -18.70 4.12
CA ARG A 68 -22.39 -19.45 5.25
C ARG A 68 -22.14 -18.82 6.62
N VAL A 69 -21.04 -18.09 6.82
CA VAL A 69 -20.67 -17.54 8.12
C VAL A 69 -21.12 -16.09 8.21
N GLY A 70 -22.23 -15.86 8.86
CA GLY A 70 -22.89 -14.55 8.96
C GLY A 70 -23.59 -14.09 7.67
N PRO A 71 -24.18 -12.88 7.67
CA PRO A 71 -24.85 -12.37 6.50
C PRO A 71 -23.83 -12.21 5.36
N TRP A 72 -24.12 -12.87 4.24
CA TRP A 72 -23.27 -12.90 3.03
C TRP A 72 -21.81 -13.36 3.22
N GLY A 73 -21.51 -14.03 4.36
CA GLY A 73 -20.17 -14.56 4.65
C GLY A 73 -19.16 -13.55 5.19
N ILE A 74 -19.61 -12.39 5.70
CA ILE A 74 -18.73 -11.33 6.22
C ILE A 74 -17.86 -11.83 7.38
N PHE A 75 -18.41 -12.67 8.27
CA PHE A 75 -17.68 -13.18 9.44
C PHE A 75 -16.67 -14.29 9.10
N GLN A 76 -16.57 -14.73 7.84
CA GLN A 76 -15.61 -15.76 7.46
C GLN A 76 -14.17 -15.34 7.72
N VAL A 77 -13.83 -14.06 7.46
CA VAL A 77 -12.47 -13.54 7.66
C VAL A 77 -12.11 -13.51 9.15
N PHE A 78 -13.07 -13.16 10.03
CA PHE A 78 -12.87 -13.24 11.47
C PHE A 78 -12.61 -14.67 11.96
N ALA A 79 -13.34 -15.64 11.41
CA ALA A 79 -13.10 -17.06 11.72
C ALA A 79 -11.69 -17.50 11.29
N ASP A 80 -11.20 -17.02 10.16
CA ASP A 80 -9.85 -17.31 9.68
C ASP A 80 -8.78 -16.68 10.58
N VAL A 81 -8.98 -15.44 11.03
CA VAL A 81 -8.08 -14.78 11.99
C VAL A 81 -8.04 -15.52 13.32
N LEU A 82 -9.21 -15.92 13.86
CA LEU A 82 -9.28 -16.70 15.11
C LEU A 82 -8.56 -18.04 14.96
N LYS A 83 -8.70 -18.71 13.82
CA LYS A 83 -7.97 -19.95 13.53
C LYS A 83 -6.46 -19.74 13.56
N MET A 84 -5.95 -18.65 12.99
CA MET A 84 -4.52 -18.33 13.00
C MET A 84 -4.01 -18.01 14.42
N LEU A 85 -4.84 -17.34 15.25
CA LEU A 85 -4.51 -17.04 16.65
C LEU A 85 -4.38 -18.27 17.53
N ILE A 86 -5.26 -19.27 17.31
CA ILE A 86 -5.27 -20.51 18.11
C ILE A 86 -4.20 -21.49 17.65
N LYS A 87 -3.73 -21.38 16.40
CA LYS A 87 -2.73 -22.27 15.83
C LYS A 87 -1.36 -22.06 16.48
N GLU A 88 -0.67 -23.14 16.82
CA GLU A 88 0.66 -23.11 17.43
C GLU A 88 1.70 -22.43 16.53
N ILE A 89 2.53 -21.62 17.15
CA ILE A 89 3.69 -20.97 16.51
C ILE A 89 4.90 -21.80 16.91
N PHE A 90 5.52 -22.47 15.95
CA PHE A 90 6.77 -23.18 16.17
C PHE A 90 7.83 -22.72 15.18
N ALA A 91 9.08 -22.72 15.64
CA ALA A 91 10.23 -22.48 14.80
C ALA A 91 10.93 -23.82 14.53
N VAL A 92 11.43 -24.00 13.33
CA VAL A 92 12.22 -25.18 12.95
C VAL A 92 13.50 -25.22 13.76
N ASP A 93 13.93 -26.41 14.24
CA ASP A 93 15.10 -26.55 15.12
C ASP A 93 16.41 -25.99 14.53
N ARG A 94 16.56 -26.04 13.21
CA ARG A 94 17.74 -25.55 12.48
C ARG A 94 17.60 -24.10 12.01
N ALA A 95 16.48 -23.43 12.31
CA ALA A 95 16.28 -22.04 11.95
C ALA A 95 17.06 -21.11 12.89
N ASP A 96 17.51 -19.96 12.36
CA ASP A 96 18.00 -18.86 13.17
C ASP A 96 16.84 -18.17 13.86
N LYS A 97 16.58 -18.55 15.13
CA LYS A 97 15.38 -18.15 15.88
C LYS A 97 15.20 -16.63 15.99
N LEU A 98 16.30 -15.89 16.15
CA LEU A 98 16.23 -14.43 16.29
C LEU A 98 15.74 -13.79 14.98
N LEU A 99 16.36 -14.11 13.86
CA LEU A 99 15.99 -13.60 12.55
C LEU A 99 14.62 -14.13 12.11
N TYR A 100 14.30 -15.36 12.45
CA TYR A 100 13.02 -16.01 12.14
C TYR A 100 11.83 -15.26 12.76
N TYR A 101 11.94 -14.87 14.03
CA TYR A 101 10.87 -14.10 14.67
C TYR A 101 10.89 -12.61 14.30
N LEU A 102 12.05 -12.04 13.97
CA LEU A 102 12.17 -10.62 13.62
C LEU A 102 11.61 -10.33 12.21
N ALA A 103 11.77 -11.24 11.27
CA ALA A 103 11.40 -11.03 9.87
C ALA A 103 9.93 -10.63 9.64
N PRO A 104 8.90 -11.30 10.23
CA PRO A 104 7.50 -10.89 10.09
C PRO A 104 7.24 -9.47 10.61
N PHE A 105 7.91 -9.09 11.72
CA PHE A 105 7.76 -7.75 12.28
C PHE A 105 8.33 -6.67 11.36
N LEU A 106 9.45 -6.93 10.67
CA LEU A 106 10.00 -5.98 9.69
C LEU A 106 9.03 -5.72 8.55
N VAL A 107 8.38 -6.76 8.02
CA VAL A 107 7.40 -6.61 6.94
C VAL A 107 6.19 -5.79 7.40
N ILE A 108 5.67 -6.05 8.62
CA ILE A 108 4.55 -5.29 9.17
C ILE A 108 4.96 -3.83 9.46
N ILE A 109 6.13 -3.60 10.05
CA ILE A 109 6.61 -2.25 10.34
C ILE A 109 6.72 -1.43 9.05
N ALA A 110 7.21 -2.04 7.97
CA ALA A 110 7.27 -1.38 6.67
C ALA A 110 5.87 -1.02 6.15
N SER A 111 4.92 -1.96 6.17
CA SER A 111 3.57 -1.72 5.64
C SER A 111 2.73 -0.77 6.49
N VAL A 112 2.85 -0.81 7.83
CA VAL A 112 2.21 0.16 8.75
C VAL A 112 2.85 1.54 8.61
N GLY A 113 4.18 1.59 8.45
CA GLY A 113 4.90 2.83 8.22
C GLY A 113 4.44 3.54 6.95
N THR A 114 4.43 2.83 5.83
CA THR A 114 3.97 3.39 4.54
C THR A 114 2.49 3.79 4.57
N PHE A 115 1.64 3.01 5.24
CA PHE A 115 0.23 3.34 5.45
C PHE A 115 0.04 4.65 6.23
N SER A 116 0.91 4.94 7.19
CA SER A 116 0.81 6.14 8.03
C SER A 116 1.11 7.45 7.28
N PHE A 117 1.76 7.39 6.11
CA PHE A 117 2.02 8.55 5.26
C PHE A 117 0.85 8.88 4.31
N LEU A 118 -0.17 8.03 4.22
CA LEU A 118 -1.31 8.28 3.34
C LEU A 118 -2.22 9.37 3.92
N PRO A 119 -2.49 10.45 3.18
CA PRO A 119 -3.42 11.48 3.60
C PRO A 119 -4.85 11.10 3.23
N TRP A 120 -5.71 10.90 4.20
CA TRP A 120 -7.07 10.41 3.99
C TRP A 120 -8.08 11.51 3.72
N ASN A 121 -7.81 12.72 4.24
CA ASN A 121 -8.64 13.91 4.04
C ASN A 121 -7.81 15.17 4.28
N LYS A 122 -8.32 16.32 3.92
CA LYS A 122 -7.72 17.62 4.27
C LYS A 122 -7.65 17.74 5.80
N GLY A 123 -6.43 17.80 6.34
CA GLY A 123 -6.18 17.82 7.80
C GLY A 123 -6.29 16.45 8.50
N ALA A 124 -6.65 15.36 7.80
CA ALA A 124 -6.67 14.00 8.36
C ALA A 124 -5.53 13.17 7.78
N HIS A 125 -4.34 13.43 8.28
CA HIS A 125 -3.11 12.68 8.02
C HIS A 125 -2.49 12.28 9.36
N ILE A 126 -1.84 11.12 9.40
CA ILE A 126 -1.16 10.64 10.60
C ILE A 126 0.24 11.25 10.64
N LEU A 127 1.00 11.10 9.55
CA LEU A 127 2.34 11.63 9.38
C LEU A 127 2.40 12.38 8.05
N ASP A 128 2.72 13.67 8.10
CA ASP A 128 2.91 14.50 6.92
C ASP A 128 4.25 15.24 7.02
N PHE A 129 5.20 14.80 6.22
CA PHE A 129 6.54 15.38 6.18
C PHE A 129 6.79 16.03 4.83
N ASN A 130 7.62 17.09 4.82
CA ASN A 130 8.01 17.78 3.58
C ASN A 130 8.68 16.86 2.55
N VAL A 131 9.25 15.74 2.98
CA VAL A 131 9.89 14.71 2.14
C VAL A 131 9.10 13.40 2.14
N GLY A 132 7.77 13.47 2.24
CA GLY A 132 6.88 12.32 2.41
C GLY A 132 7.05 11.24 1.34
N VAL A 133 7.16 11.61 0.05
CA VAL A 133 7.36 10.67 -1.05
C VAL A 133 8.65 9.88 -0.90
N PHE A 134 9.75 10.52 -0.51
CA PHE A 134 11.03 9.85 -0.26
C PHE A 134 10.94 8.88 0.93
N LEU A 135 10.26 9.29 2.02
CA LEU A 135 10.08 8.43 3.19
C LEU A 135 9.22 7.20 2.89
N ILE A 136 8.20 7.32 2.04
CA ILE A 136 7.39 6.17 1.59
C ILE A 136 8.28 5.13 0.93
N THR A 137 9.12 5.52 -0.03
CA THR A 137 10.01 4.57 -0.71
C THR A 137 11.08 4.01 0.23
N ALA A 138 11.66 4.82 1.11
CA ALA A 138 12.66 4.36 2.07
C ALA A 138 12.09 3.37 3.10
N VAL A 139 10.85 3.55 3.54
CA VAL A 139 10.20 2.63 4.50
C VAL A 139 9.72 1.36 3.80
N SER A 140 9.25 1.42 2.54
CA SER A 140 8.87 0.22 1.78
C SER A 140 10.05 -0.73 1.59
N SER A 141 11.26 -0.21 1.36
CA SER A 141 12.49 -1.01 1.23
C SER A 141 12.80 -1.89 2.46
N ILE A 142 12.37 -1.50 3.66
CA ILE A 142 12.50 -2.33 4.87
C ILE A 142 11.69 -3.62 4.73
N GLY A 143 10.55 -3.58 4.03
CA GLY A 143 9.72 -4.75 3.75
C GLY A 143 10.46 -5.82 2.94
N VAL A 144 11.27 -5.39 1.97
CA VAL A 144 12.10 -6.28 1.15
C VAL A 144 13.10 -7.04 2.01
N LEU A 145 13.76 -6.35 2.97
CA LEU A 145 14.65 -6.99 3.93
C LEU A 145 13.91 -8.03 4.79
N GLY A 146 12.67 -7.74 5.20
CA GLY A 146 11.84 -8.68 5.96
C GLY A 146 11.55 -9.97 5.19
N VAL A 147 11.17 -9.88 3.91
CA VAL A 147 10.94 -11.05 3.05
C VAL A 147 12.23 -11.85 2.82
N PHE A 148 13.35 -11.15 2.57
CA PHE A 148 14.64 -11.80 2.39
C PHE A 148 15.08 -12.55 3.65
N LEU A 149 15.01 -11.92 4.81
CA LEU A 149 15.37 -12.53 6.09
C LEU A 149 14.47 -13.70 6.46
N ALA A 150 13.20 -13.67 6.09
CA ALA A 150 12.26 -14.77 6.31
C ALA A 150 12.73 -16.07 5.67
N GLY A 151 13.10 -16.00 4.39
CA GLY A 151 13.61 -17.16 3.69
C GLY A 151 14.99 -17.61 4.18
N TRP A 152 15.87 -16.64 4.47
CA TRP A 152 17.22 -16.95 4.96
C TRP A 152 17.18 -17.64 6.33
N ALA A 153 16.40 -17.10 7.28
CA ALA A 153 16.32 -17.60 8.65
C ALA A 153 15.66 -18.99 8.77
N SER A 154 14.77 -19.34 7.85
CA SER A 154 14.05 -20.62 7.86
C SER A 154 14.93 -21.84 7.55
N ASN A 155 16.16 -21.64 7.02
CA ASN A 155 17.12 -22.69 6.67
C ASN A 155 16.54 -23.81 5.77
N ASN A 156 15.56 -23.46 4.93
CA ASN A 156 14.96 -24.34 3.93
C ASN A 156 15.41 -23.91 2.54
N LYS A 157 15.85 -24.85 1.71
CA LYS A 157 16.34 -24.58 0.34
C LYS A 157 15.29 -23.87 -0.53
N TYR A 158 14.05 -24.32 -0.47
CA TYR A 158 12.96 -23.74 -1.26
C TYR A 158 12.63 -22.33 -0.79
N SER A 159 12.59 -22.11 0.52
CA SER A 159 12.32 -20.82 1.12
C SER A 159 13.40 -19.79 0.79
N VAL A 160 14.69 -20.17 0.85
CA VAL A 160 15.81 -19.29 0.46
C VAL A 160 15.73 -18.91 -1.02
N VAL A 161 15.50 -19.86 -1.92
CA VAL A 161 15.39 -19.57 -3.36
C VAL A 161 14.20 -18.65 -3.63
N SER A 162 13.08 -18.87 -2.96
CA SER A 162 11.89 -18.02 -3.07
C SER A 162 12.16 -16.59 -2.59
N ALA A 163 12.75 -16.43 -1.41
CA ALA A 163 13.09 -15.14 -0.85
C ALA A 163 14.07 -14.35 -1.74
N MET A 164 15.07 -15.02 -2.31
CA MET A 164 16.00 -14.41 -3.28
C MET A 164 15.27 -13.91 -4.52
N ARG A 165 14.36 -14.73 -5.10
CA ARG A 165 13.56 -14.34 -6.26
C ARG A 165 12.65 -13.13 -5.96
N GLY A 166 11.96 -13.16 -4.81
CA GLY A 166 11.11 -12.07 -4.35
C GLY A 166 11.89 -10.78 -4.11
N ALA A 167 13.02 -10.85 -3.41
CA ALA A 167 13.86 -9.69 -3.14
C ALA A 167 14.39 -9.04 -4.43
N VAL A 168 14.89 -9.83 -5.38
CA VAL A 168 15.37 -9.31 -6.67
C VAL A 168 14.24 -8.66 -7.46
N GLN A 169 13.03 -9.23 -7.44
CA GLN A 169 11.86 -8.62 -8.04
C GLN A 169 11.54 -7.27 -7.39
N MET A 170 11.32 -7.23 -6.08
CA MET A 170 10.92 -6.02 -5.36
C MET A 170 11.94 -4.90 -5.55
N ILE A 171 13.24 -5.14 -5.35
CA ILE A 171 14.32 -4.15 -5.55
C ILE A 171 14.33 -3.61 -6.99
N SER A 172 14.13 -4.47 -7.98
CA SER A 172 14.12 -4.05 -9.38
C SER A 172 12.96 -3.11 -9.67
N TYR A 173 11.75 -3.47 -9.27
CA TYR A 173 10.54 -2.67 -9.56
C TYR A 173 10.42 -1.40 -8.72
N GLU A 174 11.05 -1.36 -7.54
CA GLU A 174 11.16 -0.15 -6.72
C GLU A 174 11.85 1.00 -7.47
N MET A 175 12.81 0.71 -8.35
CA MET A 175 13.46 1.73 -9.18
C MET A 175 12.49 2.42 -10.15
N SER A 176 11.70 1.66 -10.91
CA SER A 176 10.70 2.24 -11.82
C SER A 176 9.59 2.96 -11.08
N LEU A 177 9.15 2.43 -9.94
CA LEU A 177 8.15 3.06 -9.09
C LEU A 177 8.64 4.40 -8.56
N GLY A 178 9.88 4.46 -8.05
CA GLY A 178 10.52 5.69 -7.58
C GLY A 178 10.63 6.76 -8.67
N LEU A 179 11.02 6.38 -9.90
CA LEU A 179 11.09 7.30 -11.04
C LEU A 179 9.71 7.87 -11.42
N CYS A 180 8.66 7.05 -11.36
CA CYS A 180 7.29 7.52 -11.58
C CYS A 180 6.83 8.51 -10.50
N LEU A 181 7.17 8.26 -9.23
CA LEU A 181 6.89 9.20 -8.15
C LEU A 181 7.67 10.51 -8.29
N ILE A 182 8.95 10.45 -8.67
CA ILE A 182 9.75 11.64 -8.91
C ILE A 182 9.15 12.46 -10.08
N SER A 183 8.63 11.82 -11.12
CA SER A 183 7.98 12.54 -12.23
C SER A 183 6.77 13.34 -11.77
N ALA A 184 6.00 12.82 -10.80
CA ALA A 184 4.90 13.53 -10.19
C ALA A 184 5.36 14.69 -9.30
N VAL A 185 6.45 14.50 -8.55
CA VAL A 185 7.09 15.57 -7.75
C VAL A 185 7.59 16.71 -8.63
N VAL A 186 8.16 16.40 -9.79
CA VAL A 186 8.64 17.43 -10.76
C VAL A 186 7.47 18.28 -11.26
N LEU A 187 6.29 17.69 -11.50
CA LEU A 187 5.12 18.45 -11.96
C LEU A 187 4.49 19.29 -10.86
N THR A 188 4.45 18.80 -9.62
CA THR A 188 3.82 19.49 -8.48
C THR A 188 4.74 20.46 -7.74
N GLY A 189 6.06 20.26 -7.85
CA GLY A 189 7.08 21.05 -7.15
C GLY A 189 7.20 20.76 -5.65
N THR A 190 6.50 19.73 -5.13
CA THR A 190 6.50 19.37 -3.71
C THR A 190 6.71 17.87 -3.52
N MET A 191 7.45 17.47 -2.45
CA MET A 191 7.59 16.08 -2.03
C MET A 191 6.61 15.71 -0.89
N GLN A 192 5.89 16.68 -0.36
CA GLN A 192 4.89 16.47 0.66
C GLN A 192 3.64 15.84 0.04
N VAL A 193 3.18 14.72 0.60
CA VAL A 193 2.08 13.94 -0.01
C VAL A 193 0.76 14.73 0.02
N SER A 194 0.47 15.44 1.11
CA SER A 194 -0.70 16.33 1.19
C SER A 194 -0.58 17.49 0.20
N GLY A 195 0.61 18.07 0.04
CA GLY A 195 0.88 19.16 -0.92
C GLY A 195 0.67 18.72 -2.38
N ILE A 196 1.02 17.46 -2.72
CA ILE A 196 0.73 16.90 -4.04
C ILE A 196 -0.78 16.85 -4.30
N VAL A 197 -1.59 16.46 -3.31
CA VAL A 197 -3.06 16.45 -3.45
C VAL A 197 -3.61 17.86 -3.53
N GLU A 198 -3.10 18.81 -2.73
CA GLU A 198 -3.52 20.20 -2.79
C GLU A 198 -3.24 20.86 -4.15
N ALA A 199 -2.10 20.53 -4.78
CA ALA A 199 -1.77 21.00 -6.13
C ALA A 199 -2.73 20.43 -7.21
N GLN A 200 -3.46 19.37 -6.90
CA GLN A 200 -4.45 18.75 -7.79
C GLN A 200 -5.89 19.23 -7.51
N THR A 201 -6.10 20.14 -6.57
CA THR A 201 -7.44 20.72 -6.32
C THR A 201 -7.83 21.67 -7.46
N GLY A 202 -9.05 21.53 -7.95
CA GLY A 202 -9.61 22.37 -9.02
C GLY A 202 -10.18 21.57 -10.19
N ALA A 203 -10.77 22.29 -11.15
CA ALA A 203 -11.35 21.66 -12.33
C ALA A 203 -10.26 21.10 -13.24
N TRP A 204 -10.35 19.81 -13.59
CA TRP A 204 -9.43 19.10 -14.48
C TRP A 204 -7.96 19.05 -14.02
N ASN A 205 -7.68 19.38 -12.74
CA ASN A 205 -6.32 19.50 -12.21
C ASN A 205 -5.69 18.18 -11.72
N TRP A 206 -6.36 17.04 -11.92
CA TRP A 206 -5.75 15.77 -11.57
C TRP A 206 -4.46 15.57 -12.36
N LEU A 207 -3.43 15.08 -11.70
CA LEU A 207 -2.10 14.94 -12.30
C LEU A 207 -2.11 14.09 -13.57
N ILE A 208 -2.94 13.06 -13.61
CA ILE A 208 -3.12 12.20 -14.80
C ILE A 208 -3.62 13.01 -16.02
N ILE A 209 -4.36 14.10 -15.82
CA ILE A 209 -4.92 14.96 -16.87
C ILE A 209 -3.94 16.09 -17.14
N LYS A 210 -3.52 16.80 -16.09
CA LYS A 210 -2.63 17.97 -16.15
C LYS A 210 -1.25 17.67 -16.74
N GLY A 211 -0.69 16.50 -16.44
CA GLY A 211 0.60 16.06 -16.98
C GLY A 211 0.51 15.42 -18.37
N HIS A 212 -0.66 15.47 -19.04
CA HIS A 212 -0.88 14.95 -20.38
C HIS A 212 -0.38 13.49 -20.58
N VAL A 213 0.23 13.20 -21.74
CA VAL A 213 0.72 11.86 -22.10
C VAL A 213 1.76 11.31 -21.12
N PRO A 214 2.78 12.07 -20.67
CA PRO A 214 3.75 11.57 -19.70
C PRO A 214 3.14 11.10 -18.39
N ALA A 215 2.13 11.81 -17.87
CA ALA A 215 1.50 11.43 -16.61
C ALA A 215 0.64 10.17 -16.73
N ILE A 216 -0.05 9.98 -17.85
CA ILE A 216 -0.81 8.75 -18.12
C ILE A 216 0.15 7.55 -18.21
N LEU A 217 1.27 7.70 -18.91
CA LEU A 217 2.29 6.65 -19.00
C LEU A 217 2.92 6.38 -17.64
N ALA A 218 3.21 7.42 -16.83
CA ALA A 218 3.71 7.27 -15.47
C ALA A 218 2.73 6.48 -14.59
N PHE A 219 1.45 6.78 -14.68
CA PHE A 219 0.40 6.06 -13.95
C PHE A 219 0.33 4.58 -14.34
N LEU A 220 0.41 4.26 -15.64
CA LEU A 220 0.39 2.87 -16.10
C LEU A 220 1.64 2.11 -15.65
N VAL A 221 2.83 2.70 -15.77
CA VAL A 221 4.07 2.10 -15.27
C VAL A 221 4.01 1.91 -13.76
N PHE A 222 3.50 2.92 -13.03
CA PHE A 222 3.31 2.84 -11.58
C PHE A 222 2.39 1.69 -11.16
N LEU A 223 1.28 1.47 -11.86
CA LEU A 223 0.36 0.36 -11.57
C LEU A 223 1.03 -1.01 -11.79
N VAL A 224 1.81 -1.16 -12.87
CA VAL A 224 2.52 -2.42 -13.15
C VAL A 224 3.62 -2.65 -12.11
N ALA A 225 4.45 -1.64 -11.85
CA ALA A 225 5.54 -1.74 -10.86
C ALA A 225 5.01 -1.94 -9.43
N GLY A 226 3.96 -1.22 -9.05
CA GLY A 226 3.32 -1.38 -7.75
C GLY A 226 2.69 -2.76 -7.54
N ASN A 227 2.08 -3.35 -8.58
CA ASN A 227 1.58 -4.72 -8.48
C ASN A 227 2.71 -5.75 -8.28
N ALA A 228 3.86 -5.52 -8.91
CA ALA A 228 5.06 -6.34 -8.72
C ALA A 228 5.69 -6.16 -7.33
N GLU A 229 5.67 -4.96 -6.76
CA GLU A 229 6.13 -4.70 -5.39
C GLU A 229 5.22 -5.33 -4.33
N ALA A 230 3.90 -5.37 -4.60
CA ALA A 230 2.94 -6.06 -3.74
C ALA A 230 3.05 -7.59 -3.81
N ASN A 231 3.97 -8.17 -4.60
CA ASN A 231 4.11 -9.62 -4.85
C ASN A 231 2.80 -10.30 -5.28
N ARG A 232 1.96 -9.57 -6.02
CA ARG A 232 0.66 -10.07 -6.48
C ARG A 232 0.69 -10.56 -7.93
N GLY A 233 -0.09 -11.60 -8.24
CA GLY A 233 -0.21 -12.09 -9.62
C GLY A 233 -0.46 -10.95 -10.63
N PRO A 234 0.23 -10.98 -11.79
CA PRO A 234 1.07 -12.03 -12.38
C PRO A 234 2.53 -12.10 -11.85
N PHE A 235 2.94 -11.23 -10.90
CA PHE A 235 4.30 -11.07 -10.37
C PHE A 235 4.50 -11.79 -9.03
N ASP A 236 3.80 -12.88 -8.79
CA ASP A 236 3.81 -13.66 -7.55
C ASP A 236 4.91 -14.73 -7.58
N LEU A 237 6.19 -14.31 -7.59
CA LEU A 237 7.33 -15.21 -7.58
C LEU A 237 7.72 -15.67 -6.16
N ALA A 238 7.48 -14.82 -5.18
CA ALA A 238 7.85 -15.08 -3.80
C ALA A 238 6.97 -16.16 -3.14
N GLU A 239 5.72 -16.32 -3.62
CA GLU A 239 4.75 -17.29 -3.09
C GLU A 239 4.49 -18.48 -4.01
N ALA A 240 5.28 -18.65 -5.07
CA ALA A 240 5.07 -19.60 -6.15
C ALA A 240 4.73 -21.04 -5.66
N GLU A 241 3.48 -21.27 -5.24
CA GLU A 241 3.00 -22.57 -4.72
C GLU A 241 3.27 -23.74 -5.69
N SER A 242 3.13 -23.50 -6.99
CA SER A 242 3.33 -24.52 -8.02
C SER A 242 4.82 -24.89 -8.23
N GLU A 243 5.77 -24.03 -7.82
CA GLU A 243 7.20 -24.21 -8.04
C GLU A 243 7.98 -24.47 -6.74
N LEU A 244 7.63 -23.79 -5.65
CA LEU A 244 8.43 -23.70 -4.42
C LEU A 244 7.61 -24.00 -3.15
N THR A 245 6.61 -24.85 -3.23
CA THR A 245 5.72 -25.31 -2.15
C THR A 245 4.84 -24.16 -1.66
N ALA A 246 5.32 -23.30 -0.76
CA ALA A 246 4.62 -22.11 -0.27
C ALA A 246 5.55 -20.87 -0.20
N GLY A 247 6.65 -20.92 -0.95
CA GLY A 247 7.53 -19.78 -1.04
C GLY A 247 8.38 -19.52 0.23
N TYR A 248 8.62 -18.23 0.52
CA TYR A 248 9.46 -17.80 1.64
C TYR A 248 8.84 -18.07 3.01
N HIS A 249 7.51 -18.20 3.09
CA HIS A 249 6.78 -18.45 4.33
C HIS A 249 6.44 -19.93 4.57
N THR A 250 7.08 -20.86 3.84
CA THR A 250 6.82 -22.31 3.94
C THR A 250 6.93 -22.85 5.36
N GLU A 251 7.90 -22.37 6.14
CA GLU A 251 8.15 -22.84 7.51
C GLU A 251 7.35 -22.05 8.56
N TYR A 252 6.68 -20.95 8.17
CA TYR A 252 5.92 -20.14 9.10
C TYR A 252 4.54 -20.71 9.35
N SER A 253 4.10 -20.71 10.60
CA SER A 253 2.78 -21.19 11.01
C SER A 253 2.07 -20.20 11.94
N GLY A 254 0.74 -20.37 12.12
CA GLY A 254 -0.05 -19.54 13.01
C GLY A 254 0.02 -18.05 12.66
N MET A 255 0.22 -17.21 13.67
CA MET A 255 0.34 -15.75 13.50
C MET A 255 1.58 -15.32 12.73
N GLY A 256 2.67 -16.10 12.74
CA GLY A 256 3.85 -15.80 11.92
C GLY A 256 3.51 -15.72 10.43
N PHE A 257 2.76 -16.69 9.92
CA PHE A 257 2.19 -16.66 8.56
C PHE A 257 1.15 -15.55 8.41
N GLY A 258 0.28 -15.37 9.42
CA GLY A 258 -0.76 -14.35 9.41
C GLY A 258 -0.22 -12.94 9.21
N PHE A 259 0.95 -12.63 9.75
CA PHE A 259 1.59 -11.33 9.60
C PHE A 259 2.05 -11.04 8.16
N TYR A 260 2.61 -12.01 7.46
CA TYR A 260 2.96 -11.84 6.03
C TYR A 260 1.71 -11.64 5.18
N TYR A 261 0.71 -12.47 5.39
CA TYR A 261 -0.55 -12.38 4.67
C TYR A 261 -1.26 -11.04 4.89
N LEU A 262 -1.27 -10.55 6.13
CA LEU A 262 -1.83 -9.25 6.47
C LEU A 262 -1.06 -8.11 5.79
N ALA A 263 0.27 -8.15 5.83
CA ALA A 263 1.12 -7.13 5.22
C ALA A 263 0.96 -7.08 3.70
N GLU A 264 0.83 -8.23 3.03
CA GLU A 264 0.59 -8.32 1.58
C GLU A 264 -0.68 -7.57 1.16
N TYR A 265 -1.80 -7.81 1.85
CA TYR A 265 -3.06 -7.10 1.54
C TYR A 265 -2.97 -5.60 1.77
N LEU A 266 -2.23 -5.20 2.77
CA LEU A 266 -2.09 -3.80 3.07
C LEU A 266 -1.09 -3.08 2.19
N ASN A 267 -0.04 -3.75 1.74
CA ASN A 267 0.83 -3.22 0.69
C ASN A 267 0.03 -2.96 -0.60
N LEU A 268 -0.91 -3.85 -0.96
CA LEU A 268 -1.83 -3.60 -2.07
C LEU A 268 -2.67 -2.33 -1.85
N PHE A 269 -3.19 -2.13 -0.63
CA PHE A 269 -3.95 -0.92 -0.30
C PHE A 269 -3.07 0.33 -0.33
N VAL A 270 -1.87 0.26 0.23
CA VAL A 270 -0.91 1.38 0.26
C VAL A 270 -0.52 1.80 -1.15
N ILE A 271 -0.16 0.87 -2.01
CA ILE A 271 0.19 1.15 -3.41
C ILE A 271 -0.99 1.78 -4.14
N SER A 272 -2.20 1.25 -3.94
CA SER A 272 -3.42 1.83 -4.51
C SER A 272 -3.74 3.21 -3.94
N GLY A 273 -3.46 3.42 -2.65
CA GLY A 273 -3.59 4.70 -1.96
C GLY A 273 -2.60 5.74 -2.51
N ILE A 274 -1.34 5.36 -2.73
CA ILE A 274 -0.33 6.22 -3.35
C ILE A 274 -0.74 6.55 -4.79
N ALA A 275 -1.18 5.57 -5.57
CA ALA A 275 -1.69 5.81 -6.93
C ALA A 275 -2.85 6.81 -6.95
N SER A 276 -3.79 6.69 -6.00
CA SER A 276 -4.92 7.61 -5.89
C SER A 276 -4.50 9.01 -5.45
N THR A 277 -3.57 9.15 -4.50
CA THR A 277 -3.08 10.45 -4.01
C THR A 277 -2.23 11.18 -5.03
N VAL A 278 -1.33 10.45 -5.68
CA VAL A 278 -0.36 11.06 -6.60
C VAL A 278 -0.98 11.37 -7.97
N PHE A 279 -1.78 10.49 -8.53
CA PHE A 279 -2.27 10.64 -9.91
C PHE A 279 -3.74 11.03 -10.04
N LEU A 280 -4.59 10.62 -9.07
CA LEU A 280 -6.04 10.83 -9.14
C LEU A 280 -6.56 11.89 -8.17
N GLY A 281 -5.67 12.68 -7.56
CA GLY A 281 -6.05 13.76 -6.67
C GLY A 281 -6.52 13.37 -5.28
N GLY A 282 -6.24 12.16 -4.80
CA GLY A 282 -6.52 11.74 -3.42
C GLY A 282 -7.93 12.07 -2.93
N TRP A 283 -8.04 12.89 -1.89
CA TRP A 283 -9.33 13.33 -1.35
C TRP A 283 -10.03 14.42 -2.17
N ALA A 284 -9.37 15.02 -3.18
CA ALA A 284 -9.96 16.07 -3.98
C ALA A 284 -11.15 15.51 -4.80
N PRO A 285 -12.31 16.19 -4.82
CA PRO A 285 -13.44 15.79 -5.63
C PRO A 285 -13.14 15.93 -7.12
N LEU A 286 -13.94 15.27 -7.95
CA LEU A 286 -13.89 15.44 -9.39
C LEU A 286 -14.64 16.72 -9.77
N ASN A 287 -13.92 17.81 -9.99
CA ASN A 287 -14.46 19.07 -10.46
C ASN A 287 -14.26 19.20 -11.97
N ILE A 288 -15.33 19.58 -12.69
CA ILE A 288 -15.34 19.69 -14.15
C ILE A 288 -15.42 21.17 -14.61
N GLY A 289 -15.67 22.10 -13.65
CA GLY A 289 -15.86 23.53 -13.96
C GLY A 289 -17.32 23.92 -14.21
N ILE A 290 -18.28 23.03 -13.94
CA ILE A 290 -19.71 23.31 -13.99
C ILE A 290 -20.20 23.54 -12.56
N GLU A 291 -20.60 24.77 -12.21
CA GLU A 291 -20.94 25.16 -10.83
C GLU A 291 -21.97 24.23 -10.15
N GLY A 292 -23.01 23.79 -10.86
CA GLY A 292 -24.03 22.90 -10.29
C GLY A 292 -23.49 21.49 -9.97
N PHE A 293 -22.62 20.94 -10.83
CA PHE A 293 -21.98 19.66 -10.64
C PHE A 293 -20.91 19.73 -9.55
N ASP A 294 -20.07 20.77 -9.60
CA ASP A 294 -18.96 20.93 -8.65
C ASP A 294 -19.49 21.14 -7.22
N ASN A 295 -20.57 21.90 -7.05
CA ASN A 295 -21.22 22.04 -5.75
C ASN A 295 -21.75 20.70 -5.19
N LEU A 296 -22.31 19.85 -6.04
CA LEU A 296 -22.80 18.53 -5.65
C LEU A 296 -21.64 17.58 -5.29
N MET A 297 -20.53 17.62 -6.05
CA MET A 297 -19.34 16.82 -5.76
C MET A 297 -18.61 17.27 -4.49
N ASN A 298 -18.58 18.58 -4.23
CA ASN A 298 -17.99 19.16 -3.02
C ASN A 298 -18.82 18.88 -1.75
N LEU A 299 -20.10 18.48 -1.88
CA LEU A 299 -20.91 18.04 -0.75
C LEU A 299 -20.43 16.71 -0.15
N ILE A 300 -19.79 15.86 -0.98
CA ILE A 300 -19.29 14.55 -0.55
C ILE A 300 -17.99 14.77 0.23
N PRO A 301 -17.86 14.23 1.46
CA PRO A 301 -16.64 14.33 2.25
C PRO A 301 -15.42 13.77 1.51
N GLY A 302 -14.27 14.45 1.61
CA GLY A 302 -13.03 14.03 0.93
C GLY A 302 -12.55 12.61 1.28
N PHE A 303 -12.86 12.14 2.50
CA PHE A 303 -12.62 10.77 2.91
C PHE A 303 -13.29 9.73 1.98
N ILE A 304 -14.52 9.97 1.56
CA ILE A 304 -15.25 9.08 0.65
C ILE A 304 -14.58 9.07 -0.74
N TRP A 305 -14.12 10.23 -1.20
CA TRP A 305 -13.37 10.33 -2.45
C TRP A 305 -12.07 9.55 -2.41
N PHE A 306 -11.28 9.70 -1.34
CA PHE A 306 -10.03 8.96 -1.19
C PHE A 306 -10.26 7.46 -1.20
N PHE A 307 -11.15 6.96 -0.33
CA PHE A 307 -11.43 5.51 -0.26
C PHE A 307 -12.05 4.98 -1.55
N GLY A 308 -12.97 5.73 -2.16
CA GLY A 308 -13.59 5.32 -3.42
C GLY A 308 -12.58 5.13 -4.55
N LYS A 309 -11.65 6.08 -4.74
CA LYS A 309 -10.59 5.99 -5.74
C LYS A 309 -9.61 4.87 -5.41
N THR A 310 -9.19 4.76 -4.16
CA THR A 310 -8.27 3.71 -3.70
C THR A 310 -8.88 2.33 -3.92
N PHE A 311 -10.13 2.10 -3.54
CA PHE A 311 -10.82 0.83 -3.78
C PHE A 311 -11.06 0.53 -5.27
N ALA A 312 -11.24 1.54 -6.11
CA ALA A 312 -11.31 1.35 -7.56
C ALA A 312 -9.97 0.82 -8.11
N VAL A 313 -8.84 1.39 -7.68
CA VAL A 313 -7.51 0.89 -8.06
C VAL A 313 -7.24 -0.50 -7.49
N VAL A 314 -7.59 -0.77 -6.23
CA VAL A 314 -7.52 -2.11 -5.62
C VAL A 314 -8.30 -3.12 -6.45
N TRP A 315 -9.53 -2.80 -6.84
CA TRP A 315 -10.36 -3.67 -7.67
C TRP A 315 -9.71 -3.96 -9.02
N LEU A 316 -9.11 -2.94 -9.64
CA LEU A 316 -8.38 -3.09 -10.91
C LEU A 316 -7.19 -4.04 -10.75
N LEU A 317 -6.38 -3.91 -9.68
CA LEU A 317 -5.24 -4.78 -9.42
C LEU A 317 -5.69 -6.22 -9.10
N MET A 318 -6.80 -6.39 -8.36
CA MET A 318 -7.41 -7.70 -8.15
C MET A 318 -7.90 -8.32 -9.46
N TRP A 319 -8.49 -7.51 -10.36
CA TRP A 319 -8.89 -7.99 -11.68
C TRP A 319 -7.69 -8.48 -12.50
N VAL A 320 -6.59 -7.73 -12.53
CA VAL A 320 -5.33 -8.14 -13.18
C VAL A 320 -4.84 -9.48 -12.63
N ARG A 321 -4.83 -9.66 -11.30
CA ARG A 321 -4.42 -10.92 -10.66
C ARG A 321 -5.17 -12.15 -11.19
N TRP A 322 -6.47 -12.04 -11.40
CA TRP A 322 -7.32 -13.18 -11.78
C TRP A 322 -7.47 -13.37 -13.28
N THR A 323 -6.96 -12.46 -14.11
CA THR A 323 -7.05 -12.54 -15.58
C THR A 323 -5.74 -12.91 -16.23
N PHE A 324 -4.59 -12.50 -15.71
CA PHE A 324 -3.29 -12.76 -16.31
C PHE A 324 -2.62 -14.02 -15.75
N PRO A 325 -1.95 -14.83 -16.63
CA PRO A 325 -1.14 -15.94 -16.15
C PRO A 325 0.13 -15.44 -15.46
N ARG A 326 0.69 -16.26 -14.57
CA ARG A 326 1.96 -15.97 -13.88
C ARG A 326 3.12 -15.89 -14.88
N LEU A 327 4.00 -14.90 -14.64
CA LEU A 327 5.23 -14.71 -15.40
C LEU A 327 6.40 -15.47 -14.77
N ARG A 328 7.38 -15.88 -15.58
CA ARG A 328 8.64 -16.46 -15.10
C ARG A 328 9.59 -15.36 -14.67
N ILE A 329 10.55 -15.70 -13.80
CA ILE A 329 11.57 -14.75 -13.28
C ILE A 329 12.33 -14.04 -14.41
N ASP A 330 12.73 -14.77 -15.47
CA ASP A 330 13.43 -14.19 -16.61
C ASP A 330 12.59 -13.14 -17.34
N GLN A 331 11.27 -13.39 -17.47
CA GLN A 331 10.34 -12.49 -18.11
C GLN A 331 10.10 -11.24 -17.24
N ILE A 332 9.98 -11.41 -15.93
CA ILE A 332 9.77 -10.32 -14.96
C ILE A 332 10.97 -9.39 -14.94
N LEU A 333 12.19 -9.92 -14.82
CA LEU A 333 13.40 -9.10 -14.86
C LEU A 333 13.61 -8.45 -16.22
N LYS A 334 13.30 -9.15 -17.32
CA LYS A 334 13.40 -8.59 -18.66
C LYS A 334 12.38 -7.47 -18.89
N LEU A 335 11.15 -7.60 -18.34
CA LEU A 335 10.14 -6.56 -18.39
C LEU A 335 10.62 -5.30 -17.67
N GLU A 336 11.19 -5.44 -16.49
CA GLU A 336 11.68 -4.31 -15.71
C GLU A 336 12.86 -3.63 -16.39
N TRP A 337 13.98 -4.33 -16.52
CA TRP A 337 15.25 -3.74 -16.97
C TRP A 337 15.27 -3.32 -18.44
N LYS A 338 14.52 -4.01 -19.31
CA LYS A 338 14.51 -3.72 -20.75
C LYS A 338 13.42 -2.75 -21.17
N TYR A 339 12.28 -2.72 -20.44
CA TYR A 339 11.11 -1.95 -20.86
C TYR A 339 10.69 -0.89 -19.84
N LEU A 340 10.39 -1.27 -18.59
CA LEU A 340 9.79 -0.34 -17.62
C LEU A 340 10.79 0.71 -17.12
N MET A 341 11.98 0.29 -16.75
CA MET A 341 13.00 1.21 -16.24
C MET A 341 13.45 2.23 -17.30
N PRO A 342 13.78 1.87 -18.56
CA PRO A 342 14.07 2.87 -19.60
C PRO A 342 12.85 3.75 -19.93
N LEU A 343 11.63 3.18 -19.91
CA LEU A 343 10.40 3.94 -20.15
C LEU A 343 10.17 4.95 -19.03
N SER A 344 10.37 4.60 -17.77
CA SER A 344 10.21 5.52 -16.64
C SER A 344 11.22 6.67 -16.66
N LEU A 345 12.45 6.40 -17.10
CA LEU A 345 13.45 7.47 -17.36
C LEU A 345 13.01 8.41 -18.48
N VAL A 346 12.52 7.88 -19.59
CA VAL A 346 11.99 8.70 -20.70
C VAL A 346 10.81 9.54 -20.22
N ILE A 347 9.90 8.98 -19.43
CA ILE A 347 8.76 9.68 -18.85
C ILE A 347 9.24 10.84 -17.96
N LEU A 348 10.24 10.61 -17.11
CA LEU A 348 10.80 11.65 -16.26
C LEU A 348 11.40 12.79 -17.08
N ILE A 349 12.16 12.48 -18.14
CA ILE A 349 12.73 13.49 -19.05
C ILE A 349 11.60 14.25 -19.76
N MET A 350 10.60 13.55 -20.28
CA MET A 350 9.46 14.22 -20.93
C MET A 350 8.72 15.14 -19.97
N MET A 351 8.52 14.72 -18.71
CA MET A 351 7.85 15.52 -17.70
C MET A 351 8.67 16.77 -17.36
N THR A 352 9.98 16.65 -17.17
CA THR A 352 10.86 17.80 -16.91
C THR A 352 10.87 18.80 -18.07
N VAL A 353 10.85 18.32 -19.31
CA VAL A 353 10.74 19.17 -20.51
C VAL A 353 9.38 19.87 -20.56
N CYS A 354 8.28 19.18 -20.32
CA CYS A 354 6.94 19.78 -20.28
C CYS A 354 6.86 20.91 -19.23
N VAL A 355 7.39 20.66 -18.02
CA VAL A 355 7.42 21.66 -16.95
C VAL A 355 8.29 22.85 -17.31
N SER A 356 9.48 22.65 -17.92
CA SER A 356 10.39 23.72 -18.30
C SER A 356 9.82 24.62 -19.40
N PHE A 357 9.00 24.10 -20.29
CA PHE A 357 8.31 24.88 -21.34
C PHE A 357 6.96 25.46 -20.88
N GLY A 358 6.56 25.24 -19.62
CA GLY A 358 5.29 25.73 -19.10
C GLY A 358 4.07 25.02 -19.70
N ILE A 359 4.26 23.85 -20.33
CA ILE A 359 3.18 23.00 -20.87
C ILE A 359 2.60 22.17 -19.71
N HIS A 360 2.12 22.85 -18.69
CA HIS A 360 1.38 22.27 -17.57
C HIS A 360 0.18 23.19 -17.36
N GLY A 361 -0.95 22.74 -17.85
CA GLY A 361 -2.19 23.51 -17.86
C GLY A 361 -2.72 23.89 -16.48
#